data_3e3ca93ba5257bf9a5a9bd3858975e02
#
_entry.id   3e3ca93ba5257bf9a5a9bd3858975e02
#
_cell.length_a   1.000
_cell.length_b   1.000
_cell.length_c   1.000
_cell.angle_alpha   90.00
_cell.angle_beta   90.00
_cell.angle_gamma   90.00
#
_symmetry.space_group_name_H-M   'P 1'
#
loop_
_entity.id
_entity.type
_entity.pdbx_description
1 polymer ?
#
loop_
_entity_poly.entity_id
_entity_poly.type
_entity_poly.pdbx_seq_one_letter_code
_entity_poly.pdbx_strand_id
1 'polypeptide(L)'
;MGFEYLTNVPLAQARKEYLERLVSGGFGSKTETIPVFESCGRVTAKAVYAHICAPHYAASAMDGVAVSAKETFGATETTPVTLKPDQFLVLDTGDPIPEDKDAVIMVEDIVKNGDGSITIHAAAAPWQHIRQIGEDICAGEMILPSHMTVSPAAIGAMIAGGVLEIEVIRKPVVGIIPTGDEIIPPCTDPKPGDILEFNGSIFSAMVRSWGAEAVVYPIVPDKFDRIKEMVAKAADACDMVILNAGSSAGREDFSARVIRELGEVLYHGIAIKPGKPAILGCRGEKVILGVPGYPVSGIIVIEQLLKPLIDHWLKAPAATDTYVNATLTRPVVSGLKYQEFVRVRMGCVSGRLMASPLSRGSGVVSSFMKADGILEVPQGLEGYEAGEEVSVRLLSPLEKLHNTLVVIGSHDPLLDELADMLHLEDSALYISSSHVGSMGGIMAIRRGEAHMAGCHLLDTADGSYNKAFIRKYFPKGGVKLVSCVGRQQGLMVAKGNPLQIRKFADIAKDGVRYVNRQKGSGTRILADYLCMRENVDTASVYGYDREELTHTSVAAQIASGSADVGMGIYSAAKLYDLDFIPICIEEYDLIVPDHAWDTPMVQALLHILKSDAFREKILSLGGYTVDNPGQIIPL
;
A
#
# COMPACT_ATOMS: atom_id res chain seq x y z
N MET A 1 35.58 -14.47 20.97
CA MET A 1 34.32 -13.73 20.78
C MET A 1 33.21 -14.76 20.60
N GLY A 2 32.29 -14.88 21.57
CA GLY A 2 31.18 -15.83 21.48
C GLY A 2 30.06 -15.24 20.63
N PHE A 3 29.41 -16.07 19.83
CA PHE A 3 28.15 -15.67 19.18
C PHE A 3 27.10 -15.40 20.27
N GLU A 4 26.47 -14.22 20.23
CA GLU A 4 25.35 -13.91 21.10
C GLU A 4 24.12 -14.68 20.59
N TYR A 5 23.59 -15.61 21.39
CA TYR A 5 22.42 -16.39 21.01
C TYR A 5 21.17 -15.51 21.09
N LEU A 6 20.40 -15.45 20.00
CA LEU A 6 19.11 -14.76 19.96
C LEU A 6 18.07 -15.51 20.82
N THR A 7 17.30 -14.76 21.60
CA THR A 7 16.32 -15.33 22.55
C THR A 7 15.13 -16.03 21.87
N ASN A 8 14.74 -15.60 20.65
CA ASN A 8 13.60 -16.14 19.89
C ASN A 8 12.30 -16.23 20.69
N VAL A 9 11.94 -15.15 21.38
CA VAL A 9 10.69 -15.05 22.15
C VAL A 9 9.49 -14.98 21.22
N PRO A 10 8.37 -15.67 21.51
CA PRO A 10 7.13 -15.53 20.74
C PRO A 10 6.65 -14.08 20.70
N LEU A 11 6.15 -13.63 19.54
CA LEU A 11 5.77 -12.21 19.31
C LEU A 11 4.75 -11.70 20.34
N ALA A 12 3.71 -12.47 20.62
CA ALA A 12 2.66 -12.08 21.58
C ALA A 12 3.22 -11.88 22.99
N GLN A 13 4.12 -12.77 23.43
CA GLN A 13 4.79 -12.66 24.72
C GLN A 13 5.71 -11.42 24.74
N ALA A 14 6.53 -11.24 23.72
CA ALA A 14 7.44 -10.10 23.61
C ALA A 14 6.69 -8.76 23.67
N ARG A 15 5.58 -8.63 22.94
CA ARG A 15 4.73 -7.42 22.96
C ARG A 15 4.20 -7.13 24.36
N LYS A 16 3.63 -8.15 25.01
CA LYS A 16 3.01 -8.01 26.34
C LYS A 16 4.05 -7.58 27.37
N GLU A 17 5.11 -8.34 27.51
CA GLU A 17 6.14 -8.10 28.52
C GLU A 17 6.89 -6.80 28.28
N TYR A 18 7.11 -6.42 27.01
CA TYR A 18 7.74 -5.15 26.65
C TYR A 18 6.86 -3.96 27.04
N LEU A 19 5.57 -4.00 26.73
CA LEU A 19 4.64 -2.95 27.13
C LEU A 19 4.55 -2.84 28.66
N GLU A 20 4.41 -3.96 29.37
CA GLU A 20 4.38 -3.99 30.84
C GLU A 20 5.65 -3.38 31.45
N ARG A 21 6.81 -3.72 30.91
CA ARG A 21 8.11 -3.15 31.33
C ARG A 21 8.19 -1.64 31.09
N LEU A 22 7.77 -1.19 29.91
CA LEU A 22 7.76 0.24 29.56
C LEU A 22 6.83 1.04 30.45
N VAL A 23 5.59 0.57 30.65
CA VAL A 23 4.58 1.23 31.50
C VAL A 23 5.08 1.32 32.94
N SER A 24 5.69 0.26 33.48
CA SER A 24 6.29 0.29 34.81
C SER A 24 7.45 1.28 34.93
N GLY A 25 8.11 1.60 33.81
CA GLY A 25 9.15 2.62 33.68
C GLY A 25 8.65 4.05 33.51
N GLY A 26 7.33 4.26 33.42
CA GLY A 26 6.72 5.58 33.23
C GLY A 26 6.27 5.88 31.80
N PHE A 27 6.39 4.94 30.86
CA PHE A 27 5.92 5.12 29.49
C PHE A 27 4.41 5.31 29.45
N GLY A 28 3.95 6.38 28.81
CA GLY A 28 2.53 6.67 28.67
C GLY A 28 2.27 7.98 27.94
N SER A 29 0.99 8.25 27.73
CA SER A 29 0.52 9.46 27.05
C SER A 29 0.96 10.72 27.78
N LYS A 30 1.39 11.74 27.01
CA LYS A 30 1.59 13.11 27.46
C LYS A 30 0.52 13.98 26.81
N THR A 31 0.20 15.11 27.40
CA THR A 31 -0.83 16.02 26.91
C THR A 31 -0.25 17.36 26.47
N GLU A 32 -0.97 18.04 25.61
CA GLU A 32 -0.68 19.42 25.19
C GLU A 32 -1.99 20.16 24.92
N THR A 33 -1.97 21.47 25.09
CA THR A 33 -3.09 22.34 24.74
C THR A 33 -2.85 22.94 23.37
N ILE A 34 -3.85 22.85 22.51
CA ILE A 34 -3.79 23.35 21.13
C ILE A 34 -5.06 24.14 20.78
N PRO A 35 -4.99 25.06 19.81
CA PRO A 35 -6.16 25.72 19.26
C PRO A 35 -7.12 24.69 18.64
N VAL A 36 -8.44 24.90 18.81
CA VAL A 36 -9.47 23.98 18.32
C VAL A 36 -9.39 23.79 16.80
N PHE A 37 -9.08 24.82 16.03
CA PHE A 37 -8.96 24.73 14.57
C PHE A 37 -7.77 23.88 14.07
N GLU A 38 -6.80 23.58 14.93
CA GLU A 38 -5.66 22.66 14.64
C GLU A 38 -5.92 21.22 15.13
N SER A 39 -7.07 20.98 15.76
CA SER A 39 -7.31 19.73 16.49
C SER A 39 -7.83 18.56 15.66
N CYS A 40 -8.12 18.75 14.37
CA CYS A 40 -8.65 17.68 13.53
C CYS A 40 -7.75 16.43 13.54
N GLY A 41 -8.36 15.27 13.80
CA GLY A 41 -7.63 13.99 13.88
C GLY A 41 -6.81 13.79 15.18
N ARG A 42 -6.78 14.78 16.08
CA ARG A 42 -6.17 14.66 17.42
C ARG A 42 -7.12 13.92 18.35
N VAL A 43 -6.58 13.35 19.40
CA VAL A 43 -7.34 12.62 20.43
C VAL A 43 -7.47 13.50 21.68
N THR A 44 -8.69 13.71 22.17
CA THR A 44 -8.95 14.49 23.37
C THR A 44 -8.31 13.85 24.61
N ALA A 45 -7.60 14.64 25.42
CA ALA A 45 -7.07 14.17 26.71
C ALA A 45 -8.14 14.18 27.81
N LYS A 46 -9.07 15.14 27.72
CA LYS A 46 -10.21 15.33 28.66
C LYS A 46 -11.50 15.54 27.89
N ALA A 47 -12.62 15.33 28.56
CA ALA A 47 -13.92 15.70 28.02
C ALA A 47 -14.00 17.21 27.80
N VAL A 48 -14.62 17.60 26.68
CA VAL A 48 -14.78 18.99 26.27
C VAL A 48 -16.24 19.39 26.46
N TYR A 49 -16.46 20.49 27.17
CA TYR A 49 -17.78 21.01 27.48
C TYR A 49 -17.98 22.39 26.85
N ALA A 50 -19.19 22.69 26.42
CA ALA A 50 -19.57 23.99 25.90
C ALA A 50 -19.50 25.07 26.99
N HIS A 51 -18.92 26.21 26.67
CA HIS A 51 -18.84 27.37 27.55
C HIS A 51 -20.05 28.31 27.37
N ILE A 52 -20.61 28.37 26.17
CA ILE A 52 -21.79 29.16 25.81
C ILE A 52 -22.81 28.29 25.05
N CYS A 53 -24.05 28.75 25.00
CA CYS A 53 -25.08 28.13 24.16
C CYS A 53 -24.85 28.43 22.68
N ALA A 54 -25.28 27.52 21.82
CA ALA A 54 -25.38 27.75 20.37
C ALA A 54 -26.82 27.46 19.89
N PRO A 55 -27.55 28.46 19.38
CA PRO A 55 -27.22 29.89 19.41
C PRO A 55 -27.22 30.45 20.84
N HIS A 56 -26.47 31.52 21.08
CA HIS A 56 -26.40 32.18 22.40
C HIS A 56 -27.40 33.29 22.60
N TYR A 57 -28.25 33.56 21.61
CA TYR A 57 -29.42 34.45 21.63
C TYR A 57 -30.55 33.86 20.81
N ALA A 58 -31.81 34.30 21.05
CA ALA A 58 -32.94 33.93 20.22
C ALA A 58 -32.84 34.62 18.86
N ALA A 59 -32.80 33.85 17.79
CA ALA A 59 -32.56 34.34 16.44
C ALA A 59 -33.75 34.04 15.48
N SER A 60 -33.94 34.88 14.48
CA SER A 60 -34.88 34.57 13.40
C SER A 60 -34.40 33.34 12.60
N ALA A 61 -35.28 32.36 12.39
CA ALA A 61 -35.01 31.21 11.55
C ALA A 61 -35.25 31.50 10.05
N MET A 62 -35.97 32.58 9.72
CA MET A 62 -36.41 32.94 8.36
C MET A 62 -36.28 34.44 8.15
N ASP A 63 -36.17 34.85 6.89
CA ASP A 63 -36.33 36.25 6.49
C ASP A 63 -37.80 36.63 6.60
N GLY A 64 -38.09 37.75 7.26
CA GLY A 64 -39.47 38.12 7.50
C GLY A 64 -39.65 39.28 8.46
N VAL A 65 -40.68 39.19 9.30
CA VAL A 65 -40.98 40.21 10.30
C VAL A 65 -41.20 39.60 11.67
N ALA A 66 -40.51 40.13 12.68
CA ALA A 66 -40.80 39.82 14.07
C ALA A 66 -42.03 40.53 14.55
N VAL A 67 -42.92 39.78 15.21
CA VAL A 67 -44.23 40.27 15.71
C VAL A 67 -44.46 39.76 17.14
N SER A 68 -45.37 40.36 17.87
CA SER A 68 -45.97 39.73 19.03
C SER A 68 -47.10 38.81 18.54
N ALA A 69 -47.00 37.50 18.78
CA ALA A 69 -47.96 36.50 18.30
C ALA A 69 -49.40 36.86 18.63
N LYS A 70 -49.64 37.41 19.84
CA LYS A 70 -50.98 37.83 20.28
C LYS A 70 -51.63 38.91 19.36
N GLU A 71 -50.83 39.74 18.69
CA GLU A 71 -51.33 40.79 17.78
C GLU A 71 -51.75 40.22 16.42
N THR A 72 -51.38 38.96 16.14
CA THR A 72 -51.74 38.24 14.92
C THR A 72 -52.99 37.38 15.07
N PHE A 73 -53.49 37.22 16.31
CA PHE A 73 -54.59 36.32 16.58
C PHE A 73 -55.86 36.72 15.88
N GLY A 74 -56.55 35.77 15.28
CA GLY A 74 -57.77 35.99 14.47
C GLY A 74 -57.47 36.17 12.99
N ALA A 75 -56.22 36.27 12.56
CA ALA A 75 -55.87 36.32 11.15
C ALA A 75 -56.19 34.99 10.47
N THR A 76 -56.96 35.06 9.39
CA THR A 76 -57.29 33.94 8.50
C THR A 76 -57.40 34.46 7.05
N GLU A 77 -57.49 33.57 6.08
CA GLU A 77 -57.66 33.87 4.66
C GLU A 77 -58.90 34.79 4.43
N THR A 78 -59.96 34.64 5.25
CA THR A 78 -61.18 35.39 5.14
C THR A 78 -61.24 36.62 6.06
N THR A 79 -60.42 36.66 7.09
CA THR A 79 -60.33 37.77 8.06
C THR A 79 -58.86 38.14 8.26
N PRO A 80 -58.20 38.77 7.25
CA PRO A 80 -56.84 39.19 7.36
C PRO A 80 -56.64 40.26 8.43
N VAL A 81 -55.47 40.28 9.06
CA VAL A 81 -55.08 41.28 10.06
C VAL A 81 -54.01 42.19 9.46
N THR A 82 -54.18 43.52 9.67
CA THR A 82 -53.19 44.51 9.24
C THR A 82 -52.35 44.95 10.44
N LEU A 83 -51.08 44.84 10.38
CA LEU A 83 -50.13 45.31 11.38
C LEU A 83 -49.51 46.63 10.95
N LYS A 84 -49.43 47.59 11.86
CA LYS A 84 -48.85 48.91 11.64
C LYS A 84 -47.32 48.82 11.72
N PRO A 85 -46.56 49.82 11.18
CA PRO A 85 -45.08 49.80 11.19
C PRO A 85 -44.43 49.72 12.59
N ASP A 86 -45.11 50.10 13.66
CA ASP A 86 -44.67 50.01 15.05
C ASP A 86 -44.93 48.65 15.70
N GLN A 87 -45.71 47.78 15.05
CA GLN A 87 -46.08 46.45 15.57
C GLN A 87 -45.16 45.34 15.08
N PHE A 88 -44.32 45.59 14.09
CA PHE A 88 -43.40 44.59 13.55
C PHE A 88 -41.98 45.16 13.33
N LEU A 89 -40.99 44.30 13.27
CA LEU A 89 -39.61 44.61 12.87
C LEU A 89 -39.21 43.69 11.73
N VAL A 90 -38.67 44.25 10.65
CA VAL A 90 -38.12 43.45 9.55
C VAL A 90 -36.80 42.84 10.01
N LEU A 91 -36.65 41.54 9.81
CA LEU A 91 -35.46 40.75 10.19
C LEU A 91 -35.01 39.85 9.05
N ASP A 92 -33.72 39.69 8.95
CA ASP A 92 -33.12 38.64 8.14
C ASP A 92 -32.86 37.39 8.99
N THR A 93 -32.65 36.25 8.32
CA THR A 93 -32.29 34.99 8.99
C THR A 93 -31.05 35.18 9.84
N GLY A 94 -31.11 34.82 11.11
CA GLY A 94 -30.03 34.98 12.07
C GLY A 94 -30.05 36.23 12.90
N ASP A 95 -30.89 37.23 12.57
CA ASP A 95 -31.04 38.45 13.37
C ASP A 95 -31.58 38.15 14.78
N PRO A 96 -31.17 38.90 15.81
CA PRO A 96 -31.69 38.74 17.16
C PRO A 96 -33.15 39.17 17.26
N ILE A 97 -33.94 38.35 17.95
CA ILE A 97 -35.35 38.68 18.23
C ILE A 97 -35.44 39.72 19.35
N PRO A 98 -36.15 40.84 19.15
CA PRO A 98 -36.39 41.83 20.22
C PRO A 98 -37.19 41.23 21.39
N GLU A 99 -36.94 41.72 22.61
CA GLU A 99 -37.58 41.21 23.83
C GLU A 99 -39.10 41.29 23.85
N ASP A 100 -39.69 42.23 23.09
CA ASP A 100 -41.13 42.46 22.97
C ASP A 100 -41.83 41.66 21.85
N LYS A 101 -41.04 40.86 21.11
CA LYS A 101 -41.50 40.01 20.01
C LYS A 101 -41.27 38.52 20.35
N ASP A 102 -42.22 37.69 19.93
CA ASP A 102 -42.21 36.25 20.24
C ASP A 102 -42.58 35.34 19.05
N ALA A 103 -42.66 35.89 17.83
CA ALA A 103 -42.86 35.12 16.61
C ALA A 103 -42.27 35.84 15.38
N VAL A 104 -41.92 35.05 14.34
CA VAL A 104 -41.52 35.57 13.03
C VAL A 104 -42.49 35.04 11.97
N ILE A 105 -42.96 35.94 11.11
CA ILE A 105 -43.75 35.63 9.91
C ILE A 105 -42.82 35.76 8.71
N MET A 106 -42.79 34.75 7.86
CA MET A 106 -41.93 34.74 6.67
C MET A 106 -42.29 35.84 5.68
N VAL A 107 -41.35 36.34 4.93
CA VAL A 107 -41.56 37.41 3.95
C VAL A 107 -42.56 37.01 2.87
N GLU A 108 -42.72 35.74 2.56
CA GLU A 108 -43.66 35.18 1.61
C GLU A 108 -45.11 35.21 2.11
N ASP A 109 -45.33 35.28 3.43
CA ASP A 109 -46.63 35.22 4.06
C ASP A 109 -47.18 36.63 4.39
N ILE A 110 -46.50 37.70 3.96
CA ILE A 110 -46.89 39.09 4.20
C ILE A 110 -47.26 39.82 2.90
N VAL A 111 -48.26 40.68 2.96
CA VAL A 111 -48.60 41.62 1.90
C VAL A 111 -48.23 43.02 2.35
N LYS A 112 -47.29 43.68 1.67
CA LYS A 112 -46.87 45.06 1.95
C LYS A 112 -47.93 46.07 1.41
N ASN A 113 -48.39 46.99 2.25
CA ASN A 113 -49.30 48.06 1.88
C ASN A 113 -48.55 49.37 1.56
N GLY A 114 -49.14 50.24 0.81
CA GLY A 114 -48.54 51.53 0.37
C GLY A 114 -48.32 52.55 1.49
N ASP A 115 -48.93 52.37 2.66
CA ASP A 115 -48.78 53.18 3.87
C ASP A 115 -47.69 52.67 4.84
N GLY A 116 -46.96 51.61 4.45
CA GLY A 116 -45.92 50.98 5.26
C GLY A 116 -46.45 49.94 6.23
N SER A 117 -47.75 49.68 6.32
CA SER A 117 -48.30 48.55 7.07
C SER A 117 -48.17 47.26 6.29
N ILE A 118 -48.37 46.11 6.97
CA ILE A 118 -48.37 44.78 6.36
C ILE A 118 -49.70 44.07 6.66
N THR A 119 -50.16 43.25 5.74
CA THR A 119 -51.33 42.40 5.93
C THR A 119 -50.92 40.96 5.97
N ILE A 120 -51.44 40.21 6.94
CA ILE A 120 -51.19 38.78 7.15
C ILE A 120 -52.50 37.99 7.07
N HIS A 121 -52.43 36.77 6.53
CA HIS A 121 -53.59 35.90 6.31
C HIS A 121 -53.59 34.66 7.23
N ALA A 122 -52.64 34.57 8.13
CA ALA A 122 -52.55 33.51 9.14
C ALA A 122 -51.98 34.07 10.46
N ALA A 123 -52.51 33.60 11.58
CA ALA A 123 -51.97 33.91 12.89
C ALA A 123 -50.64 33.18 13.12
N ALA A 124 -49.67 33.87 13.71
CA ALA A 124 -48.41 33.26 14.15
C ALA A 124 -48.56 32.63 15.54
N ALA A 125 -48.04 31.44 15.69
CA ALA A 125 -47.91 30.82 17.01
C ALA A 125 -46.76 31.44 17.80
N PRO A 126 -46.84 31.54 19.13
CA PRO A 126 -45.67 31.91 19.94
C PRO A 126 -44.46 31.02 19.64
N TRP A 127 -43.29 31.62 19.47
CA TRP A 127 -42.00 30.98 19.12
C TRP A 127 -41.93 30.41 17.70
N GLN A 128 -42.92 30.69 16.84
CA GLN A 128 -42.90 30.29 15.44
C GLN A 128 -41.68 30.93 14.74
N HIS A 129 -40.90 30.13 14.00
CA HIS A 129 -39.74 30.54 13.23
C HIS A 129 -38.65 31.28 14.05
N ILE A 130 -38.57 31.01 15.34
CA ILE A 130 -37.51 31.50 16.24
C ILE A 130 -36.62 30.35 16.63
N ARG A 131 -35.32 30.45 16.37
CA ARG A 131 -34.30 29.56 16.91
C ARG A 131 -34.05 29.92 18.36
N GLN A 132 -34.28 28.98 19.26
CA GLN A 132 -34.16 29.21 20.70
C GLN A 132 -32.70 29.15 21.15
N ILE A 133 -32.38 29.83 22.24
CA ILE A 133 -31.09 29.75 22.89
C ILE A 133 -30.77 28.27 23.24
N GLY A 134 -29.61 27.76 22.82
CA GLY A 134 -29.21 26.40 23.10
C GLY A 134 -29.94 25.32 22.30
N GLU A 135 -30.60 25.69 21.22
CA GLU A 135 -31.32 24.73 20.33
C GLU A 135 -30.40 23.63 19.82
N ASP A 136 -29.12 23.93 19.58
CA ASP A 136 -28.11 22.99 19.11
C ASP A 136 -27.21 22.50 20.27
N ILE A 137 -26.65 23.45 21.04
CA ILE A 137 -25.72 23.14 22.14
C ILE A 137 -26.05 24.04 23.34
N CYS A 138 -26.24 23.43 24.53
CA CYS A 138 -26.37 24.20 25.77
C CYS A 138 -25.04 24.40 26.48
N ALA A 139 -24.85 25.55 27.13
CA ALA A 139 -23.68 25.78 27.98
C ALA A 139 -23.59 24.71 29.08
N GLY A 140 -22.42 24.13 29.27
CA GLY A 140 -22.18 23.01 30.19
C GLY A 140 -22.47 21.63 29.60
N GLU A 141 -22.99 21.53 28.37
CA GLU A 141 -23.17 20.27 27.69
C GLU A 141 -21.83 19.69 27.20
N MET A 142 -21.67 18.37 27.28
CA MET A 142 -20.46 17.70 26.79
C MET A 142 -20.50 17.57 25.27
N ILE A 143 -19.56 18.21 24.58
CA ILE A 143 -19.38 18.14 23.12
C ILE A 143 -18.61 16.86 22.73
N LEU A 144 -17.51 16.57 23.43
CA LEU A 144 -16.69 15.39 23.19
C LEU A 144 -16.29 14.74 24.52
N PRO A 145 -16.34 13.40 24.65
CA PRO A 145 -15.74 12.72 25.78
C PRO A 145 -14.21 12.66 25.66
N SER A 146 -13.56 12.22 26.73
CA SER A 146 -12.13 11.92 26.74
C SER A 146 -11.78 10.79 25.77
N HIS A 147 -10.59 10.83 25.20
CA HIS A 147 -10.03 9.82 24.29
C HIS A 147 -10.85 9.62 23.00
N MET A 148 -11.49 10.69 22.53
CA MET A 148 -12.18 10.69 21.23
C MET A 148 -11.35 11.43 20.17
N THR A 149 -11.38 10.89 18.96
CA THR A 149 -10.77 11.57 17.80
C THR A 149 -11.62 12.75 17.37
N VAL A 150 -11.03 13.93 17.29
CA VAL A 150 -11.70 15.17 16.87
C VAL A 150 -12.01 15.09 15.37
N SER A 151 -13.29 15.14 15.03
CA SER A 151 -13.78 15.24 13.65
C SER A 151 -13.91 16.70 13.20
N PRO A 152 -14.03 16.99 11.88
CA PRO A 152 -14.33 18.33 11.40
C PRO A 152 -15.62 18.93 11.98
N ALA A 153 -16.68 18.13 12.14
CA ALA A 153 -17.93 18.57 12.76
C ALA A 153 -17.75 18.93 14.24
N ALA A 154 -16.92 18.20 14.97
CA ALA A 154 -16.61 18.50 16.36
C ALA A 154 -15.90 19.84 16.53
N ILE A 155 -15.03 20.25 15.59
CA ILE A 155 -14.41 21.57 15.58
C ILE A 155 -15.51 22.66 15.52
N GLY A 156 -16.48 22.52 14.63
CA GLY A 156 -17.60 23.44 14.49
C GLY A 156 -18.42 23.54 15.79
N ALA A 157 -18.77 22.38 16.39
CA ALA A 157 -19.51 22.32 17.64
C ALA A 157 -18.73 22.98 18.82
N MET A 158 -17.42 22.72 18.92
CA MET A 158 -16.57 23.34 19.94
C MET A 158 -16.52 24.87 19.80
N ILE A 159 -16.31 25.38 18.58
CA ILE A 159 -16.27 26.81 18.33
C ILE A 159 -17.64 27.44 18.62
N ALA A 160 -18.75 26.81 18.17
CA ALA A 160 -20.10 27.28 18.45
C ALA A 160 -20.40 27.28 19.96
N GLY A 161 -19.89 26.28 20.70
CA GLY A 161 -19.97 26.21 22.16
C GLY A 161 -18.95 27.09 22.90
N GLY A 162 -18.20 27.97 22.19
CA GLY A 162 -17.26 28.93 22.79
C GLY A 162 -15.95 28.31 23.28
N VAL A 163 -15.59 27.12 22.82
CA VAL A 163 -14.32 26.47 23.12
C VAL A 163 -13.30 26.80 22.04
N LEU A 164 -12.20 27.47 22.40
CA LEU A 164 -11.17 27.91 21.46
C LEU A 164 -9.88 27.12 21.56
N GLU A 165 -9.64 26.47 22.70
CA GLU A 165 -8.47 25.61 22.95
C GLU A 165 -8.93 24.33 23.64
N ILE A 166 -8.25 23.22 23.35
CA ILE A 166 -8.51 21.92 23.98
C ILE A 166 -7.23 21.23 24.38
N GLU A 167 -7.31 20.41 25.42
CA GLU A 167 -6.23 19.52 25.82
C GLU A 167 -6.36 18.20 25.06
N VAL A 168 -5.30 17.85 24.32
CA VAL A 168 -5.21 16.63 23.48
C VAL A 168 -4.05 15.76 23.92
N ILE A 169 -4.11 14.48 23.56
CA ILE A 169 -2.94 13.60 23.66
C ILE A 169 -1.86 14.11 22.72
N ARG A 170 -0.66 14.38 23.25
CA ARG A 170 0.49 14.82 22.46
C ARG A 170 0.94 13.69 21.54
N LYS A 171 1.26 14.02 20.29
CA LYS A 171 1.84 13.03 19.36
C LYS A 171 3.19 12.55 19.90
N PRO A 172 3.45 11.23 19.98
CA PRO A 172 4.77 10.75 20.34
C PRO A 172 5.77 11.09 19.25
N VAL A 173 6.98 11.44 19.65
CA VAL A 173 8.10 11.73 18.74
C VAL A 173 8.96 10.49 18.62
N VAL A 174 9.16 10.01 17.38
CA VAL A 174 9.97 8.84 17.06
C VAL A 174 11.25 9.28 16.34
N GLY A 175 12.40 9.08 16.97
CA GLY A 175 13.71 9.28 16.36
C GLY A 175 14.11 8.05 15.53
N ILE A 176 14.58 8.24 14.30
CA ILE A 176 15.03 7.18 13.41
C ILE A 176 16.50 7.41 13.10
N ILE A 177 17.34 6.47 13.45
CA ILE A 177 18.80 6.54 13.30
C ILE A 177 19.25 5.48 12.32
N PRO A 178 19.55 5.82 11.04
CA PRO A 178 20.19 4.91 10.10
C PRO A 178 21.66 4.75 10.44
N THR A 179 22.19 3.51 10.40
CA THR A 179 23.63 3.22 10.59
C THR A 179 24.16 2.29 9.51
N GLY A 180 25.44 2.41 9.21
CA GLY A 180 26.16 1.60 8.24
C GLY A 180 27.23 2.40 7.53
N ASP A 181 28.44 1.87 7.38
CA ASP A 181 29.51 2.51 6.60
C ASP A 181 29.23 2.46 5.09
N GLU A 182 28.42 1.47 4.64
CA GLU A 182 27.96 1.30 3.26
C GLU A 182 26.75 2.18 2.91
N ILE A 183 26.08 2.76 3.92
CA ILE A 183 24.85 3.54 3.71
C ILE A 183 25.19 4.96 3.28
N ILE A 184 24.62 5.37 2.15
CA ILE A 184 24.80 6.73 1.62
C ILE A 184 23.44 7.43 1.44
N PRO A 185 23.42 8.78 1.43
CA PRO A 185 22.21 9.51 1.07
C PRO A 185 21.69 9.14 -0.32
N PRO A 186 20.37 9.26 -0.58
CA PRO A 186 19.81 8.99 -1.90
C PRO A 186 20.51 9.78 -3.01
N CYS A 187 20.95 9.08 -4.06
CA CYS A 187 21.59 9.65 -5.25
C CYS A 187 21.23 8.83 -6.50
N THR A 188 21.55 9.34 -7.68
CA THR A 188 21.26 8.69 -8.98
C THR A 188 22.41 7.85 -9.53
N ASP A 189 23.62 7.94 -8.94
CA ASP A 189 24.82 7.25 -9.40
C ASP A 189 25.60 6.65 -8.23
N PRO A 190 25.03 5.61 -7.55
CA PRO A 190 25.71 4.91 -6.47
C PRO A 190 26.87 4.04 -7.02
N LYS A 191 27.95 3.95 -6.28
CA LYS A 191 29.08 3.08 -6.62
C LYS A 191 28.84 1.63 -6.16
N PRO A 192 29.50 0.63 -6.74
CA PRO A 192 29.46 -0.73 -6.21
C PRO A 192 29.87 -0.77 -4.73
N GLY A 193 29.00 -1.29 -3.89
CA GLY A 193 29.14 -1.32 -2.44
C GLY A 193 28.31 -0.29 -1.70
N ASP A 194 27.90 0.80 -2.34
CA ASP A 194 27.00 1.79 -1.75
C ASP A 194 25.55 1.25 -1.66
N ILE A 195 24.91 1.50 -0.55
CA ILE A 195 23.48 1.23 -0.33
C ILE A 195 22.78 2.56 -0.06
N LEU A 196 21.79 2.89 -0.86
CA LEU A 196 21.01 4.12 -0.67
C LEU A 196 20.18 4.02 0.62
N GLU A 197 20.23 5.07 1.44
CA GLU A 197 19.36 5.18 2.63
C GLU A 197 17.92 5.46 2.19
N PHE A 198 17.02 4.52 2.38
CA PHE A 198 15.59 4.64 2.13
C PHE A 198 14.72 4.13 3.28
N ASN A 199 15.29 3.37 4.22
CA ASN A 199 14.56 2.85 5.37
C ASN A 199 14.04 3.99 6.27
N GLY A 200 14.83 5.01 6.51
CA GLY A 200 14.42 6.18 7.28
C GLY A 200 13.22 6.88 6.68
N SER A 201 13.17 6.98 5.33
CA SER A 201 12.03 7.52 4.62
C SER A 201 10.77 6.65 4.77
N ILE A 202 10.90 5.32 4.61
CA ILE A 202 9.80 4.36 4.81
C ILE A 202 9.28 4.44 6.24
N PHE A 203 10.15 4.30 7.23
CA PHE A 203 9.77 4.29 8.64
C PHE A 203 9.15 5.61 9.08
N SER A 204 9.69 6.74 8.61
CA SER A 204 9.13 8.07 8.84
C SER A 204 7.71 8.20 8.28
N ALA A 205 7.47 7.72 7.06
CA ALA A 205 6.13 7.73 6.46
C ALA A 205 5.16 6.84 7.25
N MET A 206 5.56 5.63 7.66
CA MET A 206 4.75 4.72 8.47
C MET A 206 4.41 5.33 9.83
N VAL A 207 5.40 5.86 10.55
CA VAL A 207 5.23 6.51 11.85
C VAL A 207 4.23 7.66 11.77
N ARG A 208 4.36 8.51 10.75
CA ARG A 208 3.43 9.62 10.52
C ARG A 208 2.02 9.14 10.19
N SER A 209 1.88 8.08 9.39
CA SER A 209 0.56 7.51 9.07
C SER A 209 -0.15 6.92 10.30
N TRP A 210 0.60 6.57 11.33
CA TRP A 210 0.07 6.10 12.63
C TRP A 210 -0.23 7.23 13.62
N GLY A 211 -0.06 8.49 13.20
CA GLY A 211 -0.39 9.67 14.03
C GLY A 211 0.74 10.16 14.93
N ALA A 212 1.96 9.65 14.79
CA ALA A 212 3.14 10.10 15.51
C ALA A 212 3.97 11.10 14.68
N GLU A 213 4.94 11.77 15.32
CA GLU A 213 5.94 12.57 14.65
C GLU A 213 7.23 11.77 14.43
N ALA A 214 7.90 11.98 13.30
CA ALA A 214 9.13 11.28 12.96
C ALA A 214 10.27 12.26 12.70
N VAL A 215 11.41 11.99 13.35
CA VAL A 215 12.68 12.71 13.19
C VAL A 215 13.72 11.74 12.66
N VAL A 216 14.14 11.91 11.40
CA VAL A 216 15.21 11.10 10.81
C VAL A 216 16.55 11.79 11.08
N TYR A 217 17.43 11.10 11.78
CA TYR A 217 18.77 11.57 12.08
C TYR A 217 19.73 11.33 10.91
N PRO A 218 20.86 12.04 10.84
CA PRO A 218 21.91 11.75 9.87
C PRO A 218 22.42 10.30 9.98
N ILE A 219 22.91 9.75 8.86
CA ILE A 219 23.52 8.42 8.82
C ILE A 219 24.72 8.39 9.77
N VAL A 220 24.77 7.37 10.62
CA VAL A 220 25.84 7.20 11.62
C VAL A 220 26.76 6.06 11.17
N PRO A 221 28.09 6.26 11.09
CA PRO A 221 29.02 5.20 10.75
C PRO A 221 29.04 4.11 11.82
N ASP A 222 29.41 2.88 11.44
CA ASP A 222 29.43 1.72 12.32
C ASP A 222 30.58 1.77 13.36
N LYS A 223 30.53 2.81 14.18
CA LYS A 223 31.45 3.06 15.32
C LYS A 223 30.65 3.13 16.61
N PHE A 224 30.97 2.25 17.54
CA PHE A 224 30.27 2.10 18.82
C PHE A 224 29.98 3.44 19.51
N ASP A 225 31.01 4.28 19.71
CA ASP A 225 30.87 5.54 20.42
C ASP A 225 29.97 6.55 19.68
N ARG A 226 30.02 6.55 18.34
CA ARG A 226 29.16 7.42 17.50
C ARG A 226 27.70 7.00 17.56
N ILE A 227 27.45 5.68 17.45
CA ILE A 227 26.09 5.14 17.58
C ILE A 227 25.55 5.42 18.97
N LYS A 228 26.35 5.19 20.03
CA LYS A 228 25.97 5.44 21.42
C LYS A 228 25.62 6.91 21.66
N GLU A 229 26.45 7.83 21.19
CA GLU A 229 26.21 9.29 21.29
C GLU A 229 24.91 9.68 20.62
N MET A 230 24.67 9.18 19.40
CA MET A 230 23.46 9.52 18.64
C MET A 230 22.18 8.93 19.27
N VAL A 231 22.25 7.67 19.74
CA VAL A 231 21.11 7.04 20.44
C VAL A 231 20.79 7.77 21.73
N ALA A 232 21.81 8.18 22.51
CA ALA A 232 21.61 8.97 23.73
C ALA A 232 20.93 10.30 23.42
N LYS A 233 21.44 11.05 22.42
CA LYS A 233 20.86 12.32 21.96
C LYS A 233 19.41 12.16 21.49
N ALA A 234 19.12 11.12 20.71
CA ALA A 234 17.77 10.85 20.23
C ALA A 234 16.82 10.46 21.38
N ALA A 235 17.28 9.65 22.35
CA ALA A 235 16.47 9.28 23.52
C ALA A 235 16.16 10.46 24.44
N ASP A 236 17.04 11.45 24.50
CA ASP A 236 16.78 12.69 25.26
C ASP A 236 15.71 13.57 24.56
N ALA A 237 15.72 13.62 23.23
CA ALA A 237 14.82 14.48 22.44
C ALA A 237 13.49 13.82 22.03
N CYS A 238 13.44 12.49 21.92
CA CYS A 238 12.29 11.73 21.42
C CYS A 238 11.69 10.85 22.52
N ASP A 239 10.47 10.37 22.30
CA ASP A 239 9.80 9.41 23.19
C ASP A 239 10.17 7.97 22.86
N MET A 240 10.41 7.70 21.57
CA MET A 240 10.78 6.40 21.03
C MET A 240 11.95 6.57 20.05
N VAL A 241 12.84 5.59 19.99
CA VAL A 241 14.01 5.59 19.09
C VAL A 241 14.05 4.28 18.32
N ILE A 242 14.22 4.39 17.02
CA ILE A 242 14.53 3.29 16.10
C ILE A 242 16.03 3.38 15.78
N LEU A 243 16.79 2.38 16.18
CA LEU A 243 18.16 2.17 15.72
C LEU A 243 18.11 1.19 14.55
N ASN A 244 18.21 1.71 13.32
CA ASN A 244 18.22 0.89 12.11
C ASN A 244 19.64 0.53 11.73
N ALA A 245 20.07 -0.66 12.12
CA ALA A 245 21.44 -1.15 11.99
C ALA A 245 21.45 -2.60 11.50
N GLY A 246 22.63 -3.09 11.14
CA GLY A 246 22.88 -4.51 10.97
C GLY A 246 22.69 -5.24 12.29
N SER A 247 21.44 -5.60 12.64
CA SER A 247 21.11 -6.33 13.87
C SER A 247 21.28 -7.85 13.73
N SER A 248 22.12 -8.29 12.80
CA SER A 248 22.47 -9.71 12.66
C SER A 248 23.51 -10.11 13.70
N ALA A 249 23.58 -11.41 14.05
CA ALA A 249 24.63 -11.96 14.91
C ALA A 249 26.05 -11.87 14.28
N GLY A 250 26.33 -10.80 13.54
CA GLY A 250 27.59 -10.50 12.89
C GLY A 250 28.64 -9.98 13.88
N ARG A 251 29.91 -9.99 13.44
CA ARG A 251 31.06 -9.60 14.27
C ARG A 251 31.06 -8.14 14.72
N GLU A 252 30.19 -7.27 14.13
CA GLU A 252 30.19 -5.81 14.30
C GLU A 252 28.81 -5.26 14.69
N ASP A 253 27.94 -6.10 15.27
CA ASP A 253 26.65 -5.61 15.77
C ASP A 253 26.81 -4.92 17.12
N PHE A 254 26.89 -3.61 17.08
CA PHE A 254 26.97 -2.78 18.29
C PHE A 254 25.61 -2.46 18.91
N SER A 255 24.50 -2.73 18.22
CA SER A 255 23.17 -2.24 18.61
C SER A 255 22.75 -2.71 20.00
N ALA A 256 22.82 -4.03 20.26
CA ALA A 256 22.45 -4.58 21.57
C ALA A 256 23.37 -4.08 22.69
N ARG A 257 24.65 -3.92 22.41
CA ARG A 257 25.64 -3.41 23.37
C ARG A 257 25.40 -1.92 23.68
N VAL A 258 25.15 -1.11 22.66
CA VAL A 258 24.83 0.32 22.83
C VAL A 258 23.58 0.47 23.70
N ILE A 259 22.52 -0.29 23.41
CA ILE A 259 21.27 -0.22 24.18
C ILE A 259 21.51 -0.64 25.64
N ARG A 260 22.29 -1.71 25.91
CA ARG A 260 22.65 -2.13 27.29
C ARG A 260 23.45 -1.08 28.05
N GLU A 261 24.33 -0.36 27.39
CA GLU A 261 25.12 0.70 28.06
C GLU A 261 24.30 1.96 28.34
N LEU A 262 23.25 2.22 27.58
CA LEU A 262 22.36 3.37 27.78
C LEU A 262 21.14 3.08 28.64
N GLY A 263 20.76 1.80 28.78
CA GLY A 263 19.57 1.37 29.47
C GLY A 263 19.50 -0.13 29.66
N GLU A 264 18.42 -0.74 29.21
CA GLU A 264 18.14 -2.18 29.36
C GLU A 264 17.77 -2.79 28.01
N VAL A 265 18.23 -4.00 27.75
CA VAL A 265 17.76 -4.88 26.66
C VAL A 265 16.89 -5.96 27.28
N LEU A 266 15.60 -5.93 27.00
CA LEU A 266 14.64 -6.96 27.44
C LEU A 266 14.76 -8.21 26.60
N TYR A 267 14.77 -8.06 25.27
CA TYR A 267 14.91 -9.15 24.32
C TYR A 267 15.82 -8.78 23.16
N HIS A 268 16.67 -9.74 22.76
CA HIS A 268 17.41 -9.70 21.52
C HIS A 268 17.05 -10.95 20.71
N GLY A 269 16.18 -10.80 19.75
CA GLY A 269 15.63 -11.85 18.92
C GLY A 269 14.19 -12.23 19.26
N ILE A 270 13.33 -12.07 18.27
CA ILE A 270 11.89 -12.37 18.32
C ILE A 270 11.61 -13.52 17.36
N ALA A 271 10.66 -14.40 17.72
CA ALA A 271 10.32 -15.58 16.90
C ALA A 271 9.43 -15.21 15.69
N ILE A 272 9.89 -14.27 14.87
CA ILE A 272 9.22 -13.82 13.64
C ILE A 272 10.13 -13.98 12.41
N LYS A 273 9.52 -14.04 11.24
CA LYS A 273 10.22 -14.09 9.95
C LYS A 273 9.40 -13.34 8.88
N PRO A 274 9.99 -12.31 8.22
CA PRO A 274 11.31 -11.71 8.51
C PRO A 274 11.27 -10.86 9.80
N GLY A 275 12.46 -10.46 10.31
CA GLY A 275 12.58 -9.58 11.47
C GLY A 275 13.12 -10.23 12.74
N LYS A 276 13.57 -11.50 12.65
CA LYS A 276 14.12 -12.26 13.78
C LYS A 276 15.09 -11.49 14.69
N PRO A 277 16.09 -10.73 14.20
CA PRO A 277 17.10 -10.11 15.06
C PRO A 277 16.67 -8.79 15.71
N ALA A 278 15.38 -8.48 15.77
CA ALA A 278 14.87 -7.30 16.46
C ALA A 278 15.31 -7.23 17.93
N ILE A 279 15.63 -6.04 18.43
CA ILE A 279 16.04 -5.79 19.80
C ILE A 279 15.00 -4.92 20.48
N LEU A 280 14.48 -5.37 21.62
CA LEU A 280 13.56 -4.62 22.47
C LEU A 280 14.33 -4.07 23.68
N GLY A 281 14.53 -2.78 23.73
CA GLY A 281 15.24 -2.11 24.80
C GLY A 281 14.54 -0.83 25.28
N CYS A 282 14.98 -0.31 26.43
CA CYS A 282 14.44 0.92 26.98
C CYS A 282 15.50 1.67 27.79
N ARG A 283 15.28 2.98 27.95
CA ARG A 283 16.01 3.84 28.89
C ARG A 283 14.98 4.59 29.75
N GLY A 284 14.68 4.03 30.93
CA GLY A 284 13.57 4.51 31.74
C GLY A 284 12.23 4.37 31.02
N GLU A 285 11.56 5.48 30.77
CA GLU A 285 10.29 5.56 30.00
C GLU A 285 10.49 5.56 28.48
N LYS A 286 11.72 5.67 27.99
CA LYS A 286 12.02 5.83 26.57
C LYS A 286 12.15 4.48 25.88
N VAL A 287 11.45 4.30 24.77
CA VAL A 287 11.55 3.12 23.91
C VAL A 287 12.81 3.18 23.07
N ILE A 288 13.56 2.09 22.99
CA ILE A 288 14.69 1.94 22.06
C ILE A 288 14.55 0.59 21.34
N LEU A 289 14.26 0.63 20.04
CA LEU A 289 14.12 -0.55 19.19
C LEU A 289 15.33 -0.68 18.27
N GLY A 290 16.03 -1.83 18.34
CA GLY A 290 16.96 -2.22 17.30
C GLY A 290 16.22 -2.91 16.16
N VAL A 291 16.32 -2.33 14.96
CA VAL A 291 15.57 -2.74 13.78
C VAL A 291 16.53 -3.21 12.69
N PRO A 292 16.31 -4.40 12.08
CA PRO A 292 17.16 -4.91 11.01
C PRO A 292 17.27 -3.96 9.81
N GLY A 293 18.47 -3.86 9.22
CA GLY A 293 18.74 -3.02 8.04
C GLY A 293 18.00 -3.44 6.77
N TYR A 294 17.64 -4.71 6.62
CA TYR A 294 16.82 -5.16 5.49
C TYR A 294 15.39 -4.58 5.54
N PRO A 295 14.91 -3.91 4.46
CA PRO A 295 13.68 -3.12 4.49
C PRO A 295 12.44 -3.91 4.88
N VAL A 296 12.25 -5.10 4.32
CA VAL A 296 11.09 -5.94 4.64
C VAL A 296 11.08 -6.37 6.11
N SER A 297 12.25 -6.69 6.65
CA SER A 297 12.40 -7.01 8.07
C SER A 297 12.09 -5.81 8.95
N GLY A 298 12.61 -4.64 8.57
CA GLY A 298 12.37 -3.40 9.28
C GLY A 298 10.90 -3.01 9.32
N ILE A 299 10.21 -3.05 8.18
CA ILE A 299 8.77 -2.76 8.06
C ILE A 299 7.96 -3.67 9.00
N ILE A 300 8.18 -5.00 8.93
CA ILE A 300 7.47 -5.95 9.80
C ILE A 300 7.77 -5.69 11.28
N VAL A 301 9.04 -5.44 11.63
CA VAL A 301 9.43 -5.18 13.02
C VAL A 301 8.74 -3.94 13.58
N ILE A 302 8.77 -2.82 12.86
CA ILE A 302 8.13 -1.60 13.37
C ILE A 302 6.59 -1.70 13.36
N GLU A 303 6.00 -2.36 12.37
CA GLU A 303 4.56 -2.62 12.35
C GLU A 303 4.14 -3.48 13.54
N GLN A 304 4.91 -4.54 13.82
CA GLN A 304 4.56 -5.50 14.86
C GLN A 304 4.93 -5.06 16.29
N LEU A 305 5.95 -4.22 16.46
CA LEU A 305 6.49 -3.88 17.78
C LEU A 305 6.37 -2.40 18.15
N LEU A 306 6.49 -1.47 17.18
CA LEU A 306 6.39 -0.03 17.46
C LEU A 306 4.95 0.48 17.36
N LYS A 307 4.21 0.07 16.32
CA LYS A 307 2.83 0.52 16.12
C LYS A 307 1.95 0.30 17.36
N PRO A 308 1.97 -0.89 18.02
CA PRO A 308 1.19 -1.09 19.24
C PRO A 308 1.56 -0.12 20.38
N LEU A 309 2.81 0.34 20.45
CA LEU A 309 3.24 1.33 21.45
C LEU A 309 2.73 2.74 21.12
N ILE A 310 2.71 3.10 19.83
CA ILE A 310 2.12 4.36 19.36
C ILE A 310 0.62 4.35 19.63
N ASP A 311 -0.10 3.26 19.30
CA ASP A 311 -1.53 3.10 19.55
C ASP A 311 -1.85 3.22 21.07
N HIS A 312 -1.02 2.58 21.92
CA HIS A 312 -1.14 2.69 23.37
C HIS A 312 -0.93 4.14 23.86
N TRP A 313 0.07 4.84 23.32
CA TRP A 313 0.35 6.25 23.65
C TRP A 313 -0.82 7.15 23.26
N LEU A 314 -1.32 7.01 22.05
CA LEU A 314 -2.38 7.88 21.50
C LEU A 314 -3.76 7.60 22.10
N LYS A 315 -3.93 6.50 22.87
CA LYS A 315 -5.25 6.04 23.33
C LYS A 315 -6.26 5.88 22.19
N ALA A 316 -5.78 5.79 20.97
CA ALA A 316 -6.62 5.58 19.81
C ALA A 316 -7.23 4.17 19.87
N PRO A 317 -8.49 3.99 19.44
CA PRO A 317 -9.03 2.66 19.25
C PRO A 317 -8.14 1.91 18.27
N ALA A 318 -7.76 0.68 18.62
CA ALA A 318 -6.97 -0.15 17.71
C ALA A 318 -7.70 -0.25 16.37
N ALA A 319 -7.02 0.16 15.29
CA ALA A 319 -7.55 -0.05 13.96
C ALA A 319 -7.79 -1.56 13.79
N THR A 320 -9.02 -1.95 13.49
CA THR A 320 -9.36 -3.34 13.21
C THR A 320 -8.80 -3.71 11.85
N ASP A 321 -7.76 -4.56 11.84
CA ASP A 321 -7.28 -5.16 10.61
C ASP A 321 -8.41 -5.94 9.95
N THR A 322 -8.57 -5.78 8.63
CA THR A 322 -9.55 -6.54 7.86
C THR A 322 -8.92 -7.84 7.39
N TYR A 323 -9.53 -8.96 7.77
CA TYR A 323 -9.12 -10.29 7.32
C TYR A 323 -10.14 -10.85 6.35
N VAL A 324 -9.65 -11.54 5.32
CA VAL A 324 -10.48 -12.26 4.34
C VAL A 324 -9.94 -13.66 4.11
N ASN A 325 -10.84 -14.59 3.78
CA ASN A 325 -10.43 -15.92 3.34
C ASN A 325 -10.07 -15.89 1.85
N ALA A 326 -8.93 -16.48 1.50
CA ALA A 326 -8.46 -16.58 0.13
C ALA A 326 -7.82 -17.94 -0.15
N THR A 327 -7.91 -18.41 -1.39
CA THR A 327 -7.30 -19.67 -1.83
C THR A 327 -5.86 -19.43 -2.28
N LEU A 328 -4.90 -20.17 -1.72
CA LEU A 328 -3.50 -20.11 -2.13
C LEU A 328 -3.28 -20.71 -3.52
N THR A 329 -2.58 -19.97 -4.39
CA THR A 329 -2.22 -20.46 -5.74
C THR A 329 -0.95 -21.33 -5.74
N ARG A 330 -0.10 -21.20 -4.72
CA ARG A 330 1.16 -21.92 -4.56
C ARG A 330 1.41 -22.23 -3.09
N PRO A 331 2.14 -23.34 -2.77
CA PRO A 331 2.41 -23.68 -1.37
C PRO A 331 3.31 -22.63 -0.71
N VAL A 332 3.10 -22.46 0.59
CA VAL A 332 3.93 -21.63 1.48
C VAL A 332 4.53 -22.55 2.53
N VAL A 333 5.81 -22.87 2.41
CA VAL A 333 6.54 -23.65 3.42
C VAL A 333 7.11 -22.71 4.47
N SER A 334 6.89 -22.98 5.74
CA SER A 334 7.37 -22.19 6.88
C SER A 334 8.13 -23.06 7.88
N GLY A 335 8.95 -22.43 8.70
CA GLY A 335 9.67 -23.13 9.77
C GLY A 335 8.91 -23.06 11.08
N LEU A 336 8.78 -24.17 11.78
CA LEU A 336 8.03 -24.32 13.05
C LEU A 336 8.41 -23.30 14.14
N LYS A 337 9.63 -22.75 14.08
CA LYS A 337 10.20 -21.88 15.13
C LYS A 337 9.71 -20.43 15.05
N TYR A 338 9.10 -20.02 13.95
CA TYR A 338 8.80 -18.61 13.69
C TYR A 338 7.35 -18.41 13.26
N GLN A 339 6.74 -17.31 13.70
CA GLN A 339 5.58 -16.75 13.02
C GLN A 339 6.07 -16.06 11.75
N GLU A 340 5.56 -16.43 10.59
CA GLU A 340 6.02 -15.89 9.31
C GLU A 340 5.00 -14.97 8.67
N PHE A 341 5.46 -13.81 8.16
CA PHE A 341 4.65 -12.78 7.48
C PHE A 341 4.94 -12.82 5.99
N VAL A 342 4.04 -13.43 5.23
CA VAL A 342 4.19 -13.66 3.79
C VAL A 342 3.35 -12.65 3.03
N ARG A 343 3.99 -11.79 2.23
CA ARG A 343 3.29 -10.85 1.34
C ARG A 343 2.62 -11.64 0.23
N VAL A 344 1.36 -11.31 -0.06
CA VAL A 344 0.58 -11.96 -1.12
C VAL A 344 -0.01 -10.92 -2.06
N ARG A 345 -0.04 -11.22 -3.34
CA ARG A 345 -0.92 -10.57 -4.30
C ARG A 345 -2.26 -11.25 -4.33
N MET A 346 -3.31 -10.45 -4.51
CA MET A 346 -4.67 -10.98 -4.48
C MET A 346 -5.51 -10.47 -5.64
N GLY A 347 -6.61 -11.17 -5.89
CA GLY A 347 -7.66 -10.77 -6.82
C GLY A 347 -8.80 -11.76 -6.78
N CYS A 348 -9.97 -11.36 -7.25
CA CYS A 348 -11.19 -12.17 -7.20
C CYS A 348 -11.42 -12.86 -8.55
N VAL A 349 -11.24 -14.18 -8.63
CA VAL A 349 -11.46 -14.97 -9.84
C VAL A 349 -12.70 -15.85 -9.63
N SER A 350 -13.72 -15.69 -10.48
CA SER A 350 -14.99 -16.43 -10.39
C SER A 350 -15.62 -16.41 -8.99
N GLY A 351 -15.61 -15.24 -8.34
CA GLY A 351 -16.18 -15.05 -7.01
C GLY A 351 -15.34 -15.57 -5.86
N ARG A 352 -14.13 -16.10 -6.11
CA ARG A 352 -13.18 -16.56 -5.10
C ARG A 352 -11.97 -15.64 -5.02
N LEU A 353 -11.59 -15.24 -3.81
CA LEU A 353 -10.34 -14.53 -3.61
C LEU A 353 -9.17 -15.50 -3.74
N MET A 354 -8.24 -15.16 -4.62
CA MET A 354 -7.01 -15.90 -4.86
C MET A 354 -5.84 -15.16 -4.22
N ALA A 355 -4.94 -15.87 -3.54
CA ALA A 355 -3.73 -15.32 -2.94
C ALA A 355 -2.47 -15.96 -3.53
N SER A 356 -1.66 -15.16 -4.18
CA SER A 356 -0.39 -15.57 -4.80
C SER A 356 0.79 -15.07 -3.96
N PRO A 357 1.58 -15.96 -3.31
CA PRO A 357 2.72 -15.56 -2.53
C PRO A 357 3.78 -14.84 -3.38
N LEU A 358 4.27 -13.70 -2.88
CA LEU A 358 5.35 -12.92 -3.47
C LEU A 358 6.72 -13.42 -3.01
N SER A 359 7.80 -12.87 -3.59
CA SER A 359 9.17 -13.16 -3.16
C SER A 359 9.35 -12.91 -1.66
N ARG A 360 9.93 -13.86 -0.95
CA ARG A 360 10.11 -13.85 0.51
C ARG A 360 11.42 -13.21 0.98
N GLY A 361 12.24 -12.70 0.04
CA GLY A 361 13.49 -12.02 0.36
C GLY A 361 13.29 -10.82 1.29
N SER A 362 14.13 -10.69 2.30
CA SER A 362 14.06 -9.57 3.27
C SER A 362 14.51 -8.24 2.66
N GLY A 363 15.32 -8.26 1.59
CA GLY A 363 15.77 -7.07 0.85
C GLY A 363 14.82 -6.60 -0.26
N VAL A 364 13.75 -7.35 -0.56
CA VAL A 364 12.86 -7.06 -1.70
C VAL A 364 11.74 -6.12 -1.28
N VAL A 365 12.05 -4.83 -1.11
CA VAL A 365 11.07 -3.80 -0.69
C VAL A 365 9.90 -3.67 -1.67
N SER A 366 10.13 -3.85 -2.98
CA SER A 366 9.08 -3.82 -4.00
C SER A 366 7.98 -4.86 -3.78
N SER A 367 8.23 -5.90 -2.98
CA SER A 367 7.21 -6.88 -2.61
C SER A 367 6.11 -6.29 -1.73
N PHE A 368 6.39 -5.25 -0.91
CA PHE A 368 5.36 -4.54 -0.16
C PHE A 368 4.50 -3.63 -1.05
N MET A 369 5.14 -2.95 -2.01
CA MET A 369 4.41 -2.12 -2.99
C MET A 369 3.43 -2.96 -3.83
N LYS A 370 3.80 -4.23 -4.11
CA LYS A 370 3.00 -5.16 -4.92
C LYS A 370 2.03 -6.00 -4.09
N ALA A 371 2.12 -6.00 -2.76
CA ALA A 371 1.29 -6.80 -1.89
C ALA A 371 -0.10 -6.19 -1.70
N ASP A 372 -1.12 -7.02 -1.82
CA ASP A 372 -2.49 -6.68 -1.48
C ASP A 372 -2.89 -7.18 -0.07
N GLY A 373 -2.08 -8.08 0.50
CA GLY A 373 -2.29 -8.60 1.85
C GLY A 373 -1.06 -9.30 2.43
N ILE A 374 -1.17 -9.63 3.71
CA ILE A 374 -0.20 -10.42 4.47
C ILE A 374 -0.86 -11.71 4.93
N LEU A 375 -0.30 -12.84 4.53
CA LEU A 375 -0.61 -14.15 5.10
C LEU A 375 0.30 -14.36 6.31
N GLU A 376 -0.31 -14.54 7.47
CA GLU A 376 0.41 -14.87 8.70
C GLU A 376 0.41 -16.38 8.91
N VAL A 377 1.60 -17.00 8.88
CA VAL A 377 1.76 -18.41 9.21
C VAL A 377 2.13 -18.50 10.69
N PRO A 378 1.27 -19.09 11.53
CA PRO A 378 1.53 -19.19 12.97
C PRO A 378 2.80 -19.99 13.29
N GLN A 379 3.42 -19.68 14.43
CA GLN A 379 4.48 -20.51 14.99
C GLN A 379 3.94 -21.93 15.26
N GLY A 380 4.71 -22.95 14.92
CA GLY A 380 4.32 -24.35 15.07
C GLY A 380 3.60 -24.96 13.86
N LEU A 381 3.41 -24.17 12.78
CA LEU A 381 2.84 -24.66 11.52
C LEU A 381 3.94 -24.68 10.42
N GLU A 382 4.00 -25.75 9.64
CA GLU A 382 4.97 -25.93 8.55
C GLU A 382 4.58 -25.16 7.27
N GLY A 383 3.43 -24.48 7.26
CA GLY A 383 2.91 -23.70 6.15
C GLY A 383 1.56 -24.16 5.66
N TYR A 384 1.27 -23.90 4.40
CA TYR A 384 0.00 -24.21 3.75
C TYR A 384 0.25 -24.76 2.34
N GLU A 385 -0.60 -25.69 1.89
CA GLU A 385 -0.52 -26.25 0.55
C GLU A 385 -1.21 -25.35 -0.49
N ALA A 386 -0.89 -25.58 -1.77
CA ALA A 386 -1.62 -24.94 -2.87
C ALA A 386 -3.08 -25.43 -2.89
N GLY A 387 -4.02 -24.49 -3.05
CA GLY A 387 -5.46 -24.76 -3.02
C GLY A 387 -6.09 -24.68 -1.63
N GLU A 388 -5.31 -24.57 -0.56
CA GLU A 388 -5.85 -24.34 0.78
C GLU A 388 -6.46 -22.94 0.93
N GLU A 389 -7.53 -22.85 1.72
CA GLU A 389 -8.13 -21.61 2.14
C GLU A 389 -7.38 -21.07 3.37
N VAL A 390 -6.92 -19.84 3.28
CA VAL A 390 -6.13 -19.17 4.32
C VAL A 390 -6.70 -17.81 4.66
N SER A 391 -6.51 -17.37 5.90
CA SER A 391 -6.87 -16.04 6.34
C SER A 391 -5.76 -15.05 6.01
N VAL A 392 -6.09 -13.99 5.27
CA VAL A 392 -5.15 -12.95 4.82
C VAL A 392 -5.57 -11.60 5.38
N ARG A 393 -4.66 -10.92 6.07
CA ARG A 393 -4.82 -9.53 6.48
C ARG A 393 -4.65 -8.60 5.28
N LEU A 394 -5.66 -7.79 4.98
CA LEU A 394 -5.65 -6.89 3.82
C LEU A 394 -4.71 -5.68 4.04
N LEU A 395 -3.99 -5.33 2.99
CA LEU A 395 -3.27 -4.08 2.84
C LEU A 395 -3.97 -3.12 1.85
N SER A 396 -4.84 -3.68 1.01
CA SER A 396 -5.62 -2.95 0.00
C SER A 396 -7.11 -3.08 0.29
N PRO A 397 -7.95 -2.11 -0.12
CA PRO A 397 -9.40 -2.23 -0.03
C PRO A 397 -9.94 -3.47 -0.76
N LEU A 398 -10.96 -4.10 -0.22
CA LEU A 398 -11.56 -5.31 -0.81
C LEU A 398 -12.11 -5.04 -2.23
N GLU A 399 -12.66 -3.86 -2.47
CA GLU A 399 -13.18 -3.44 -3.78
C GLU A 399 -12.10 -3.46 -4.86
N LYS A 400 -10.88 -3.04 -4.54
CA LYS A 400 -9.73 -3.15 -5.46
C LYS A 400 -9.51 -4.59 -5.92
N LEU A 401 -9.64 -5.57 -5.00
CA LEU A 401 -9.41 -6.98 -5.32
C LEU A 401 -10.46 -7.54 -6.29
N HIS A 402 -11.70 -7.07 -6.19
CA HIS A 402 -12.78 -7.42 -7.13
C HIS A 402 -12.55 -6.82 -8.52
N ASN A 403 -11.90 -5.66 -8.59
CA ASN A 403 -11.60 -4.94 -9.83
C ASN A 403 -10.18 -5.22 -10.35
N THR A 404 -9.54 -6.28 -9.86
CA THR A 404 -8.18 -6.66 -10.25
C THR A 404 -8.21 -7.80 -11.26
N LEU A 405 -7.68 -7.56 -12.45
CA LEU A 405 -7.41 -8.56 -13.47
C LEU A 405 -6.22 -9.42 -13.04
N VAL A 406 -6.46 -10.67 -12.69
CA VAL A 406 -5.42 -11.62 -12.29
C VAL A 406 -4.79 -12.26 -13.51
N VAL A 407 -3.52 -11.97 -13.77
CA VAL A 407 -2.71 -12.53 -14.86
C VAL A 407 -1.63 -13.43 -14.28
N ILE A 408 -1.66 -14.72 -14.58
CA ILE A 408 -0.65 -15.69 -14.12
C ILE A 408 -0.03 -16.35 -15.34
N GLY A 409 1.28 -16.18 -15.58
CA GLY A 409 1.89 -16.76 -16.77
C GLY A 409 3.30 -16.28 -17.05
N SER A 410 3.63 -16.17 -18.31
CA SER A 410 4.92 -15.64 -18.72
C SER A 410 4.98 -14.14 -18.56
N HIS A 411 6.11 -13.67 -18.07
CA HIS A 411 6.40 -12.24 -17.93
C HIS A 411 6.72 -11.59 -19.28
N ASP A 412 6.18 -10.40 -19.47
CA ASP A 412 6.64 -9.45 -20.47
C ASP A 412 6.49 -8.02 -19.94
N PRO A 413 7.42 -7.08 -20.21
CA PRO A 413 7.30 -5.68 -19.83
C PRO A 413 6.01 -4.99 -20.34
N LEU A 414 5.44 -5.46 -21.44
CA LEU A 414 4.16 -4.96 -21.95
C LEU A 414 3.00 -5.08 -20.94
N LEU A 415 3.07 -6.02 -19.98
CA LEU A 415 2.05 -6.17 -18.94
C LEU A 415 2.04 -4.98 -17.97
N ASP A 416 3.19 -4.37 -17.72
CA ASP A 416 3.28 -3.16 -16.89
C ASP A 416 2.70 -1.96 -17.65
N GLU A 417 2.96 -1.86 -18.97
CA GLU A 417 2.36 -0.83 -19.84
C GLU A 417 0.84 -1.00 -19.96
N LEU A 418 0.36 -2.24 -20.11
CA LEU A 418 -1.08 -2.53 -20.10
C LEU A 418 -1.74 -2.20 -18.76
N ALA A 419 -1.03 -2.41 -17.65
CA ALA A 419 -1.53 -2.05 -16.32
C ALA A 419 -1.70 -0.52 -16.18
N ASP A 420 -0.73 0.27 -16.67
CA ASP A 420 -0.81 1.72 -16.68
C ASP A 420 -1.96 2.20 -17.57
N MET A 421 -2.04 1.70 -18.81
CA MET A 421 -3.09 2.07 -19.76
C MET A 421 -4.48 1.71 -19.25
N LEU A 422 -4.64 0.54 -18.61
CA LEU A 422 -5.91 0.12 -18.01
C LEU A 422 -6.35 1.06 -16.90
N HIS A 423 -5.41 1.46 -16.04
CA HIS A 423 -5.68 2.37 -14.93
C HIS A 423 -5.94 3.81 -15.41
N LEU A 424 -5.34 4.24 -16.52
CA LEU A 424 -5.63 5.52 -17.17
C LEU A 424 -7.03 5.55 -17.81
N GLU A 425 -7.50 4.44 -18.38
CA GLU A 425 -8.84 4.32 -18.94
C GLU A 425 -9.91 4.28 -17.86
N ASP A 426 -9.68 3.48 -16.81
CA ASP A 426 -10.53 3.42 -15.62
C ASP A 426 -9.68 3.21 -14.36
N SER A 427 -9.62 4.24 -13.52
CA SER A 427 -8.83 4.23 -12.28
C SER A 427 -9.31 3.22 -11.23
N ALA A 428 -10.47 2.61 -11.43
CA ALA A 428 -10.96 1.52 -10.59
C ALA A 428 -10.39 0.14 -10.98
N LEU A 429 -9.81 0.01 -12.20
CA LEU A 429 -9.30 -1.26 -12.73
C LEU A 429 -7.79 -1.41 -12.46
N TYR A 430 -7.38 -2.62 -12.11
CA TYR A 430 -6.00 -2.97 -11.76
C TYR A 430 -5.57 -4.27 -12.44
N ILE A 431 -4.26 -4.46 -12.62
CA ILE A 431 -3.67 -5.74 -13.03
C ILE A 431 -2.78 -6.30 -11.92
N SER A 432 -3.04 -7.55 -11.53
CA SER A 432 -2.18 -8.35 -10.67
C SER A 432 -1.45 -9.39 -11.52
N SER A 433 -0.16 -9.19 -11.81
CA SER A 433 0.62 -10.10 -12.63
C SER A 433 1.54 -10.98 -11.78
N SER A 434 1.51 -12.31 -11.99
CA SER A 434 2.38 -13.30 -11.36
C SER A 434 3.17 -14.10 -12.39
N HIS A 435 4.50 -14.09 -12.25
CA HIS A 435 5.43 -14.63 -13.24
C HIS A 435 5.82 -16.07 -12.89
N VAL A 436 5.17 -17.04 -13.55
CA VAL A 436 5.39 -18.48 -13.32
C VAL A 436 5.78 -19.25 -14.60
N GLY A 437 6.01 -18.51 -15.70
CA GLY A 437 6.24 -19.07 -17.03
C GLY A 437 4.97 -19.55 -17.73
N SER A 438 5.05 -19.79 -19.04
CA SER A 438 3.90 -20.13 -19.89
C SER A 438 3.17 -21.39 -19.43
N MET A 439 3.91 -22.46 -19.07
CA MET A 439 3.31 -23.69 -18.57
C MET A 439 2.59 -23.50 -17.24
N GLY A 440 3.18 -22.71 -16.33
CA GLY A 440 2.55 -22.35 -15.06
C GLY A 440 1.24 -21.58 -15.27
N GLY A 441 1.20 -20.70 -16.28
CA GLY A 441 0.00 -19.97 -16.70
C GLY A 441 -1.12 -20.88 -17.20
N ILE A 442 -0.80 -21.81 -18.10
CA ILE A 442 -1.75 -22.83 -18.59
C ILE A 442 -2.37 -23.60 -17.41
N MET A 443 -1.55 -24.02 -16.45
CA MET A 443 -2.04 -24.75 -15.29
C MET A 443 -2.88 -23.89 -14.35
N ALA A 444 -2.55 -22.60 -14.19
CA ALA A 444 -3.35 -21.67 -13.39
C ALA A 444 -4.74 -21.44 -14.03
N ILE A 445 -4.83 -21.24 -15.34
CA ILE A 445 -6.10 -21.16 -16.07
C ILE A 445 -6.93 -22.45 -15.88
N ARG A 446 -6.27 -23.61 -15.99
CA ARG A 446 -6.95 -24.90 -15.83
C ARG A 446 -7.52 -25.11 -14.42
N ARG A 447 -6.88 -24.53 -13.39
CA ARG A 447 -7.37 -24.58 -12.00
C ARG A 447 -8.35 -23.46 -11.65
N GLY A 448 -8.62 -22.53 -12.59
CA GLY A 448 -9.49 -21.38 -12.35
C GLY A 448 -8.91 -20.36 -11.37
N GLU A 449 -7.59 -20.17 -11.40
CA GLU A 449 -6.85 -19.27 -10.50
C GLU A 449 -6.53 -17.91 -11.13
N ALA A 450 -6.79 -17.73 -12.42
CA ALA A 450 -6.50 -16.52 -13.16
C ALA A 450 -7.59 -16.17 -14.18
N HIS A 451 -7.72 -14.88 -14.47
CA HIS A 451 -8.55 -14.36 -15.54
C HIS A 451 -7.86 -14.51 -16.90
N MET A 452 -6.53 -14.51 -16.91
CA MET A 452 -5.73 -14.50 -18.12
C MET A 452 -4.34 -15.07 -17.87
N ALA A 453 -3.72 -15.65 -18.92
CA ALA A 453 -2.32 -16.10 -18.85
C ALA A 453 -1.56 -15.70 -20.11
N GLY A 454 -0.36 -15.11 -19.94
CA GLY A 454 0.58 -14.90 -21.04
C GLY A 454 1.34 -16.17 -21.40
N CYS A 455 1.44 -16.49 -22.68
CA CYS A 455 2.15 -17.68 -23.18
C CYS A 455 2.91 -17.43 -24.49
N HIS A 456 4.01 -18.17 -24.67
CA HIS A 456 4.86 -18.16 -25.86
C HIS A 456 5.59 -19.51 -25.98
N LEU A 457 4.85 -20.58 -26.18
CA LEU A 457 5.38 -21.95 -26.23
C LEU A 457 5.59 -22.38 -27.66
N LEU A 458 6.84 -22.62 -28.02
CA LEU A 458 7.24 -23.12 -29.34
C LEU A 458 6.85 -24.59 -29.50
N ASP A 459 6.10 -24.92 -30.55
CA ASP A 459 5.98 -26.28 -31.03
C ASP A 459 7.19 -26.60 -31.90
N THR A 460 8.00 -27.52 -31.44
CA THR A 460 9.24 -27.92 -32.14
C THR A 460 9.00 -28.76 -33.39
N ALA A 461 7.76 -29.22 -33.60
CA ALA A 461 7.40 -30.04 -34.75
C ALA A 461 7.15 -29.23 -36.04
N ASP A 462 6.50 -28.06 -35.89
CA ASP A 462 6.11 -27.22 -37.03
C ASP A 462 6.56 -25.75 -36.92
N GLY A 463 7.19 -25.36 -35.79
CA GLY A 463 7.64 -23.99 -35.52
C GLY A 463 6.52 -23.02 -35.13
N SER A 464 5.30 -23.48 -34.97
CA SER A 464 4.17 -22.66 -34.51
C SER A 464 4.22 -22.40 -33.00
N TYR A 465 3.48 -21.38 -32.56
CA TYR A 465 3.42 -21.04 -31.12
C TYR A 465 2.04 -21.36 -30.54
N ASN A 466 2.03 -21.77 -29.27
CA ASN A 466 0.90 -21.85 -28.35
C ASN A 466 -0.21 -22.88 -28.71
N LYS A 467 -0.66 -22.97 -29.96
CA LYS A 467 -1.85 -23.74 -30.38
C LYS A 467 -1.82 -25.21 -29.96
N ALA A 468 -0.72 -25.90 -30.21
CA ALA A 468 -0.59 -27.32 -29.86
C ALA A 468 -0.70 -27.58 -28.36
N PHE A 469 -0.10 -26.71 -27.56
CA PHE A 469 -0.18 -26.78 -26.11
C PHE A 469 -1.61 -26.50 -25.62
N ILE A 470 -2.29 -25.46 -26.16
CA ILE A 470 -3.68 -25.16 -25.80
C ILE A 470 -4.59 -26.36 -26.13
N ARG A 471 -4.52 -26.92 -27.32
CA ARG A 471 -5.29 -28.14 -27.70
C ARG A 471 -5.02 -29.33 -26.78
N LYS A 472 -3.75 -29.51 -26.35
CA LYS A 472 -3.35 -30.61 -25.46
C LYS A 472 -3.94 -30.46 -24.06
N TYR A 473 -3.89 -29.25 -23.48
CA TYR A 473 -4.31 -29.02 -22.10
C TYR A 473 -5.79 -28.65 -21.93
N PHE A 474 -6.45 -28.21 -23.03
CA PHE A 474 -7.87 -27.88 -23.10
C PHE A 474 -8.56 -28.60 -24.26
N PRO A 475 -8.54 -29.95 -24.25
CA PRO A 475 -9.08 -30.75 -25.39
C PRO A 475 -10.58 -30.59 -25.59
N LYS A 476 -11.30 -30.09 -24.56
CA LYS A 476 -12.75 -29.82 -24.62
C LYS A 476 -13.06 -28.34 -24.91
N GLY A 477 -12.06 -27.53 -25.23
CA GLY A 477 -12.22 -26.08 -25.33
C GLY A 477 -12.35 -25.41 -23.95
N GLY A 478 -13.11 -24.33 -23.86
CA GLY A 478 -13.33 -23.55 -22.62
C GLY A 478 -12.32 -22.41 -22.43
N VAL A 479 -11.48 -22.17 -23.46
CA VAL A 479 -10.52 -21.05 -23.49
C VAL A 479 -10.44 -20.45 -24.89
N LYS A 480 -10.11 -19.17 -24.94
CA LYS A 480 -9.76 -18.45 -26.16
C LYS A 480 -8.28 -18.08 -26.12
N LEU A 481 -7.61 -18.23 -27.26
CA LEU A 481 -6.25 -17.72 -27.48
C LEU A 481 -6.38 -16.38 -28.19
N VAL A 482 -5.81 -15.33 -27.61
CA VAL A 482 -5.88 -13.95 -28.12
C VAL A 482 -4.49 -13.51 -28.53
N SER A 483 -4.36 -13.06 -29.78
CA SER A 483 -3.11 -12.48 -30.31
C SER A 483 -2.74 -11.22 -29.52
N CYS A 484 -1.47 -11.09 -29.15
CA CYS A 484 -0.98 -9.92 -28.44
C CYS A 484 0.14 -9.26 -29.23
N VAL A 485 1.36 -9.80 -29.21
CA VAL A 485 2.52 -9.24 -29.92
C VAL A 485 3.47 -10.32 -30.41
N GLY A 486 4.17 -10.04 -31.53
CA GLY A 486 5.41 -10.72 -31.85
C GLY A 486 6.58 -9.99 -31.16
N ARG A 487 7.56 -10.74 -30.64
CA ARG A 487 8.72 -10.15 -29.97
C ARG A 487 10.02 -10.81 -30.40
N GLN A 488 11.04 -9.97 -30.59
CA GLN A 488 12.35 -10.41 -31.03
C GLN A 488 13.10 -11.06 -29.87
N GLN A 489 13.41 -12.35 -30.00
CA GLN A 489 14.27 -13.12 -29.10
C GLN A 489 15.69 -13.21 -29.62
N GLY A 490 16.67 -13.14 -28.73
CA GLY A 490 18.08 -13.21 -29.10
C GLY A 490 19.01 -13.30 -27.89
N LEU A 491 20.31 -13.21 -28.16
CA LEU A 491 21.32 -13.13 -27.13
C LEU A 491 21.60 -11.65 -26.80
N MET A 492 21.52 -11.32 -25.53
CA MET A 492 21.94 -10.06 -24.95
C MET A 492 23.40 -10.18 -24.53
N VAL A 493 24.25 -9.23 -24.89
CA VAL A 493 25.67 -9.20 -24.55
C VAL A 493 26.07 -7.78 -24.15
N ALA A 494 27.16 -7.65 -23.41
CA ALA A 494 27.68 -6.34 -23.02
C ALA A 494 27.96 -5.45 -24.24
N LYS A 495 27.86 -4.14 -24.07
CA LYS A 495 28.11 -3.14 -25.12
C LYS A 495 29.45 -3.36 -25.78
N GLY A 496 29.45 -3.33 -27.11
CA GLY A 496 30.64 -3.58 -27.96
C GLY A 496 30.96 -5.07 -28.11
N ASN A 497 30.16 -5.97 -27.54
CA ASN A 497 30.31 -7.43 -27.67
C ASN A 497 31.77 -7.92 -27.50
N PRO A 498 32.40 -7.72 -26.33
CA PRO A 498 33.83 -7.95 -26.13
C PRO A 498 34.25 -9.40 -26.36
N LEU A 499 33.36 -10.38 -26.14
CA LEU A 499 33.63 -11.80 -26.36
C LEU A 499 33.28 -12.30 -27.77
N GLN A 500 32.89 -11.39 -28.67
CA GLN A 500 32.55 -11.68 -30.06
C GLN A 500 31.55 -12.85 -30.21
N ILE A 501 30.49 -12.82 -29.41
CA ILE A 501 29.36 -13.75 -29.52
C ILE A 501 28.59 -13.40 -30.80
N ARG A 502 28.40 -14.35 -31.70
CA ARG A 502 27.75 -14.13 -33.01
C ARG A 502 26.56 -15.06 -33.26
N LYS A 503 26.53 -16.21 -32.62
CA LYS A 503 25.49 -17.23 -32.78
C LYS A 503 25.21 -17.91 -31.44
N PHE A 504 24.12 -18.66 -31.34
CA PHE A 504 23.72 -19.31 -30.10
C PHE A 504 24.81 -20.26 -29.55
N ALA A 505 25.43 -21.08 -30.38
CA ALA A 505 26.47 -22.01 -29.94
C ALA A 505 27.68 -21.34 -29.26
N ASP A 506 27.88 -20.03 -29.42
CA ASP A 506 28.96 -19.30 -28.79
C ASP A 506 28.82 -19.18 -27.25
N ILE A 507 27.66 -19.53 -26.69
CA ILE A 507 27.46 -19.59 -25.23
C ILE A 507 28.33 -20.65 -24.56
N ALA A 508 28.80 -21.66 -25.31
CA ALA A 508 29.66 -22.73 -24.83
C ALA A 508 31.15 -22.44 -25.01
N LYS A 509 31.55 -21.23 -25.49
CA LYS A 509 32.96 -20.86 -25.58
C LYS A 509 33.63 -20.79 -24.20
N ASP A 510 34.88 -21.16 -24.14
CA ASP A 510 35.67 -21.05 -22.90
C ASP A 510 35.68 -19.60 -22.37
N GLY A 511 35.46 -19.48 -21.07
CA GLY A 511 35.44 -18.21 -20.38
C GLY A 511 34.14 -17.39 -20.50
N VAL A 512 33.14 -17.88 -21.25
CA VAL A 512 31.82 -17.23 -21.38
C VAL A 512 30.91 -17.62 -20.20
N ARG A 513 30.41 -16.64 -19.47
CA ARG A 513 29.46 -16.82 -18.35
C ARG A 513 28.05 -16.59 -18.86
N TYR A 514 27.28 -17.67 -18.97
CA TYR A 514 25.89 -17.62 -19.40
C TYR A 514 24.96 -17.45 -18.19
N VAL A 515 23.84 -16.75 -18.39
CA VAL A 515 22.71 -16.70 -17.46
C VAL A 515 21.43 -17.08 -18.19
N ASN A 516 20.68 -17.99 -17.62
CA ASN A 516 19.49 -18.57 -18.23
C ASN A 516 18.20 -17.99 -17.64
N ARG A 517 17.10 -18.31 -18.29
CA ARG A 517 15.75 -18.10 -17.75
C ARG A 517 15.32 -19.35 -16.95
N GLN A 518 14.39 -19.15 -16.02
CA GLN A 518 13.84 -20.21 -15.18
C GLN A 518 13.27 -21.39 -16.00
N LYS A 519 13.34 -22.59 -15.45
CA LYS A 519 12.72 -23.80 -16.05
C LYS A 519 11.21 -23.57 -16.23
N GLY A 520 10.70 -23.99 -17.41
CA GLY A 520 9.29 -23.84 -17.79
C GLY A 520 8.96 -22.47 -18.42
N SER A 521 9.91 -21.54 -18.56
CA SER A 521 9.72 -20.36 -19.41
C SER A 521 9.90 -20.72 -20.89
N GLY A 522 9.16 -20.06 -21.79
CA GLY A 522 9.30 -20.28 -23.24
C GLY A 522 10.71 -20.01 -23.75
N THR A 523 11.39 -18.97 -23.24
CA THR A 523 12.78 -18.66 -23.56
C THR A 523 13.74 -19.79 -23.15
N ARG A 524 13.49 -20.45 -21.98
CA ARG A 524 14.28 -21.62 -21.57
C ARG A 524 14.02 -22.80 -22.50
N ILE A 525 12.77 -23.07 -22.87
CA ILE A 525 12.40 -24.12 -23.83
C ILE A 525 13.07 -23.86 -25.18
N LEU A 526 13.08 -22.62 -25.64
CA LEU A 526 13.80 -22.23 -26.86
C LEU A 526 15.31 -22.42 -26.73
N ALA A 527 15.92 -22.05 -25.60
CA ALA A 527 17.34 -22.27 -25.36
C ALA A 527 17.70 -23.77 -25.35
N ASP A 528 16.92 -24.62 -24.67
CA ASP A 528 17.08 -26.08 -24.64
C ASP A 528 16.95 -26.68 -26.04
N TYR A 529 15.97 -26.20 -26.85
CA TYR A 529 15.79 -26.60 -28.24
C TYR A 529 16.98 -26.21 -29.13
N LEU A 530 17.52 -24.99 -28.97
CA LEU A 530 18.69 -24.54 -29.71
C LEU A 530 19.94 -25.32 -29.34
N CYS A 531 20.11 -25.69 -28.06
CA CYS A 531 21.21 -26.57 -27.62
C CYS A 531 21.15 -27.92 -28.36
N MET A 532 19.97 -28.54 -28.45
CA MET A 532 19.80 -29.80 -29.20
C MET A 532 20.08 -29.62 -30.70
N ARG A 533 19.52 -28.59 -31.31
CA ARG A 533 19.64 -28.32 -32.75
C ARG A 533 21.08 -28.02 -33.18
N GLU A 534 21.83 -27.29 -32.35
CA GLU A 534 23.19 -26.86 -32.65
C GLU A 534 24.26 -27.78 -32.00
N ASN A 535 23.83 -28.91 -31.40
CA ASN A 535 24.69 -29.89 -30.71
C ASN A 535 25.56 -29.25 -29.61
N VAL A 536 25.01 -28.31 -28.84
CA VAL A 536 25.64 -27.72 -27.68
C VAL A 536 25.36 -28.58 -26.45
N ASP A 537 26.42 -29.10 -25.83
CA ASP A 537 26.32 -29.80 -24.55
C ASP A 537 26.09 -28.80 -23.42
N THR A 538 24.93 -28.88 -22.80
CA THR A 538 24.53 -27.96 -21.71
C THR A 538 25.46 -28.06 -20.49
N ALA A 539 26.11 -29.21 -20.28
CA ALA A 539 27.12 -29.40 -19.21
C ALA A 539 28.41 -28.62 -19.47
N SER A 540 28.70 -28.26 -20.73
CA SER A 540 29.85 -27.44 -21.11
C SER A 540 29.59 -25.92 -20.97
N VAL A 541 28.34 -25.50 -20.80
CA VAL A 541 27.95 -24.07 -20.69
C VAL A 541 28.07 -23.62 -19.24
N TYR A 542 29.07 -22.79 -18.96
CA TYR A 542 29.22 -22.24 -17.60
C TYR A 542 28.07 -21.30 -17.25
N GLY A 543 27.30 -21.65 -16.21
CA GLY A 543 26.15 -20.88 -15.74
C GLY A 543 24.81 -21.28 -16.37
N TYR A 544 24.71 -22.42 -17.08
CA TYR A 544 23.45 -22.88 -17.68
C TYR A 544 22.32 -23.10 -16.65
N ASP A 545 22.66 -23.50 -15.43
CA ASP A 545 21.72 -23.68 -14.32
C ASP A 545 21.52 -22.41 -13.47
N ARG A 546 22.20 -21.32 -13.80
CA ARG A 546 21.97 -20.01 -13.19
C ARG A 546 20.73 -19.39 -13.82
N GLU A 547 19.67 -19.23 -13.02
CA GLU A 547 18.34 -18.86 -13.52
C GLU A 547 17.89 -17.48 -13.03
N GLU A 548 17.27 -16.72 -13.94
CA GLU A 548 16.60 -15.45 -13.67
C GLU A 548 15.12 -15.51 -14.05
N LEU A 549 14.28 -14.79 -13.26
CA LEU A 549 12.82 -14.85 -13.40
C LEU A 549 12.25 -13.95 -14.49
N THR A 550 12.97 -12.90 -14.91
CA THR A 550 12.51 -11.93 -15.90
C THR A 550 13.57 -11.67 -16.98
N HIS A 551 13.18 -11.15 -18.12
CA HIS A 551 14.12 -10.73 -19.16
C HIS A 551 14.99 -9.56 -18.70
N THR A 552 14.43 -8.63 -17.94
CA THR A 552 15.13 -7.49 -17.35
C THR A 552 16.16 -7.93 -16.30
N SER A 553 15.88 -8.98 -15.51
CA SER A 553 16.87 -9.53 -14.58
C SER A 553 18.06 -10.13 -15.33
N VAL A 554 17.84 -10.85 -16.43
CA VAL A 554 18.94 -11.37 -17.30
C VAL A 554 19.78 -10.21 -17.82
N ALA A 555 19.14 -9.16 -18.37
CA ALA A 555 19.83 -7.97 -18.87
C ALA A 555 20.64 -7.27 -17.77
N ALA A 556 20.10 -7.13 -16.56
CA ALA A 556 20.78 -6.55 -15.41
C ALA A 556 22.04 -7.32 -15.02
N GLN A 557 22.00 -8.68 -15.05
CA GLN A 557 23.19 -9.51 -14.78
C GLN A 557 24.30 -9.26 -15.79
N ILE A 558 23.95 -9.02 -17.05
CA ILE A 558 24.94 -8.73 -18.10
C ILE A 558 25.47 -7.31 -17.94
N ALA A 559 24.61 -6.33 -17.73
CA ALA A 559 25.00 -4.94 -17.54
C ALA A 559 25.91 -4.75 -16.33
N SER A 560 25.68 -5.49 -15.23
CA SER A 560 26.53 -5.48 -14.03
C SER A 560 27.85 -6.25 -14.19
N GLY A 561 28.06 -6.95 -15.31
CA GLY A 561 29.25 -7.76 -15.54
C GLY A 561 29.27 -9.07 -14.73
N SER A 562 28.16 -9.47 -14.11
CA SER A 562 28.07 -10.75 -13.39
C SER A 562 27.77 -11.95 -14.32
N ALA A 563 27.33 -11.68 -15.56
CA ALA A 563 27.23 -12.61 -16.67
C ALA A 563 27.71 -11.90 -17.96
N ASP A 564 28.09 -12.67 -18.97
CA ASP A 564 28.57 -12.14 -20.24
C ASP A 564 27.53 -12.22 -21.35
N VAL A 565 26.66 -13.23 -21.28
CA VAL A 565 25.60 -13.47 -22.25
C VAL A 565 24.39 -14.13 -21.60
N GLY A 566 23.20 -13.82 -22.09
CA GLY A 566 21.96 -14.47 -21.71
C GLY A 566 20.92 -14.31 -22.80
N MET A 567 19.95 -15.22 -22.83
CA MET A 567 18.87 -15.19 -23.82
C MET A 567 17.68 -14.36 -23.30
N GLY A 568 17.19 -13.45 -24.16
CA GLY A 568 16.06 -12.59 -23.79
C GLY A 568 15.49 -11.82 -24.97
N ILE A 569 14.63 -10.85 -24.68
CA ILE A 569 13.96 -10.00 -25.67
C ILE A 569 14.72 -8.71 -25.93
N TYR A 570 14.59 -8.17 -27.14
CA TYR A 570 15.28 -6.94 -27.53
C TYR A 570 14.97 -5.74 -26.63
N SER A 571 13.72 -5.57 -26.18
CA SER A 571 13.34 -4.46 -25.31
C SER A 571 14.11 -4.46 -23.98
N ALA A 572 14.41 -5.64 -23.43
CA ALA A 572 15.24 -5.75 -22.23
C ALA A 572 16.71 -5.38 -22.51
N ALA A 573 17.26 -5.78 -23.65
CA ALA A 573 18.61 -5.37 -24.06
C ALA A 573 18.71 -3.84 -24.22
N LYS A 574 17.74 -3.23 -24.90
CA LYS A 574 17.66 -1.79 -25.12
C LYS A 574 17.60 -0.99 -23.81
N LEU A 575 16.83 -1.47 -22.83
CA LEU A 575 16.69 -0.81 -21.53
C LEU A 575 18.03 -0.69 -20.78
N TYR A 576 18.92 -1.66 -20.95
CA TYR A 576 20.23 -1.70 -20.29
C TYR A 576 21.40 -1.32 -21.21
N ASP A 577 21.12 -0.73 -22.37
CA ASP A 577 22.12 -0.37 -23.40
C ASP A 577 23.07 -1.51 -23.78
N LEU A 578 22.53 -2.74 -23.88
CA LEU A 578 23.24 -3.95 -24.27
C LEU A 578 23.20 -4.13 -25.80
N ASP A 579 24.22 -4.79 -26.35
CA ASP A 579 24.16 -5.26 -27.73
C ASP A 579 23.28 -6.52 -27.81
N PHE A 580 22.64 -6.72 -28.97
CA PHE A 580 21.68 -7.77 -29.18
C PHE A 580 21.93 -8.55 -30.47
N ILE A 581 21.94 -9.88 -30.36
CA ILE A 581 22.12 -10.79 -31.48
C ILE A 581 20.79 -11.50 -31.72
N PRO A 582 20.02 -11.16 -32.76
CA PRO A 582 18.69 -11.70 -33.01
C PRO A 582 18.76 -13.20 -33.37
N ILE A 583 17.80 -13.98 -32.85
CA ILE A 583 17.67 -15.42 -33.14
C ILE A 583 16.34 -15.71 -33.84
N CYS A 584 15.22 -15.28 -33.28
CA CYS A 584 13.88 -15.51 -33.87
C CYS A 584 12.88 -14.45 -33.40
N ILE A 585 11.70 -14.45 -34.01
CA ILE A 585 10.52 -13.77 -33.51
C ILE A 585 9.64 -14.85 -32.87
N GLU A 586 9.18 -14.61 -31.66
CA GLU A 586 8.22 -15.48 -30.96
C GLU A 586 6.88 -14.77 -30.80
N GLU A 587 5.80 -15.55 -30.84
CA GLU A 587 4.43 -15.05 -30.59
C GLU A 587 4.11 -15.10 -29.12
N TYR A 588 3.85 -13.94 -28.52
CA TYR A 588 3.37 -13.79 -27.16
C TYR A 588 1.86 -13.54 -27.22
N ASP A 589 1.08 -14.54 -26.79
CA ASP A 589 -0.37 -14.51 -26.81
C ASP A 589 -0.96 -14.61 -25.40
N LEU A 590 -2.25 -14.30 -25.30
CA LEU A 590 -3.00 -14.34 -24.06
C LEU A 590 -4.04 -15.45 -24.09
N ILE A 591 -4.04 -16.32 -23.08
CA ILE A 591 -5.05 -17.35 -22.87
C ILE A 591 -6.10 -16.76 -21.95
N VAL A 592 -7.36 -16.76 -22.40
CA VAL A 592 -8.51 -16.24 -21.63
C VAL A 592 -9.55 -17.35 -21.50
N PRO A 593 -9.90 -17.81 -20.29
CA PRO A 593 -10.96 -18.80 -20.11
C PRO A 593 -12.34 -18.19 -20.38
N ASP A 594 -13.28 -19.01 -20.88
CA ASP A 594 -14.61 -18.53 -21.27
C ASP A 594 -15.37 -17.83 -20.13
N HIS A 595 -15.19 -18.30 -18.88
CA HIS A 595 -15.83 -17.69 -17.71
C HIS A 595 -15.32 -16.29 -17.36
N ALA A 596 -14.12 -15.92 -17.81
CA ALA A 596 -13.55 -14.59 -17.59
C ALA A 596 -13.78 -13.65 -18.78
N TRP A 597 -14.16 -14.20 -19.94
CA TRP A 597 -14.22 -13.45 -21.20
C TRP A 597 -15.06 -12.18 -21.13
N ASP A 598 -16.26 -12.28 -20.57
CA ASP A 598 -17.23 -11.17 -20.53
C ASP A 598 -17.07 -10.28 -19.29
N THR A 599 -16.00 -10.46 -18.50
CA THR A 599 -15.74 -9.59 -17.36
C THR A 599 -15.31 -8.19 -17.83
N PRO A 600 -15.73 -7.11 -17.12
CA PRO A 600 -15.36 -5.74 -17.51
C PRO A 600 -13.86 -5.54 -17.68
N MET A 601 -13.05 -6.12 -16.78
CA MET A 601 -11.58 -6.02 -16.79
C MET A 601 -10.96 -6.63 -18.05
N VAL A 602 -11.44 -7.81 -18.47
CA VAL A 602 -10.96 -8.49 -19.69
C VAL A 602 -11.38 -7.70 -20.92
N GLN A 603 -12.63 -7.21 -20.98
CA GLN A 603 -13.10 -6.43 -22.12
C GLN A 603 -12.38 -5.09 -22.25
N ALA A 604 -12.11 -4.40 -21.14
CA ALA A 604 -11.30 -3.17 -21.15
C ALA A 604 -9.88 -3.44 -21.66
N LEU A 605 -9.22 -4.52 -21.20
CA LEU A 605 -7.90 -4.89 -21.71
C LEU A 605 -7.93 -5.20 -23.22
N LEU A 606 -8.94 -5.95 -23.69
CA LEU A 606 -9.09 -6.26 -25.11
C LEU A 606 -9.35 -5.02 -25.97
N HIS A 607 -10.02 -4.00 -25.41
CA HIS A 607 -10.18 -2.69 -26.04
C HIS A 607 -8.84 -1.99 -26.19
N ILE A 608 -8.06 -1.93 -25.11
CA ILE A 608 -6.72 -1.33 -25.10
C ILE A 608 -5.81 -2.00 -26.12
N LEU A 609 -5.77 -3.34 -26.19
CA LEU A 609 -4.94 -4.07 -27.14
C LEU A 609 -5.19 -3.66 -28.59
N LYS A 610 -6.42 -3.26 -28.94
CA LYS A 610 -6.83 -2.83 -30.29
C LYS A 610 -6.57 -1.36 -30.56
N SER A 611 -6.17 -0.59 -29.56
CA SER A 611 -5.98 0.87 -29.68
C SER A 611 -4.68 1.23 -30.42
N ASP A 612 -4.68 2.38 -31.10
CA ASP A 612 -3.47 2.95 -31.68
C ASP A 612 -2.45 3.33 -30.60
N ALA A 613 -2.92 3.81 -29.43
CA ALA A 613 -2.08 4.14 -28.29
C ALA A 613 -1.25 2.94 -27.81
N PHE A 614 -1.86 1.75 -27.70
CA PHE A 614 -1.14 0.51 -27.38
C PHE A 614 -0.09 0.19 -28.45
N ARG A 615 -0.47 0.27 -29.73
CA ARG A 615 0.45 0.01 -30.85
C ARG A 615 1.66 0.94 -30.80
N GLU A 616 1.45 2.24 -30.67
CA GLU A 616 2.53 3.24 -30.60
C GLU A 616 3.44 3.00 -29.39
N LYS A 617 2.84 2.76 -28.23
CA LYS A 617 3.58 2.52 -26.99
C LYS A 617 4.48 1.28 -27.10
N ILE A 618 3.96 0.16 -27.57
CA ILE A 618 4.70 -1.10 -27.66
C ILE A 618 5.81 -1.02 -28.72
N LEU A 619 5.54 -0.41 -29.87
CA LEU A 619 6.57 -0.20 -30.89
C LEU A 619 7.71 0.71 -30.38
N SER A 620 7.43 1.67 -29.51
CA SER A 620 8.44 2.55 -28.90
C SER A 620 9.43 1.80 -28.00
N LEU A 621 9.01 0.69 -27.38
CA LEU A 621 9.89 -0.17 -26.58
C LEU A 621 10.97 -0.83 -27.47
N GLY A 622 10.64 -1.11 -28.73
CA GLY A 622 11.51 -1.75 -29.71
C GLY A 622 11.52 -3.28 -29.64
N GLY A 623 11.76 -3.91 -30.79
CA GLY A 623 11.82 -5.37 -30.91
C GLY A 623 10.46 -6.07 -30.81
N TYR A 624 9.36 -5.33 -30.92
CA TYR A 624 8.00 -5.85 -31.01
C TYR A 624 7.42 -5.67 -32.40
N THR A 625 6.59 -6.65 -32.79
CA THR A 625 5.64 -6.52 -33.91
C THR A 625 4.22 -6.59 -33.36
N VAL A 626 3.33 -5.77 -33.93
CA VAL A 626 1.95 -5.62 -33.44
C VAL A 626 1.01 -5.91 -34.60
N ASP A 627 0.84 -7.22 -34.90
CA ASP A 627 0.00 -7.72 -35.96
C ASP A 627 -1.32 -8.26 -35.39
N ASN A 628 -2.42 -7.53 -35.61
CA ASN A 628 -3.76 -7.92 -35.16
C ASN A 628 -3.94 -8.20 -33.64
N PRO A 629 -3.48 -7.31 -32.73
CA PRO A 629 -3.62 -7.53 -31.30
C PRO A 629 -5.11 -7.54 -30.89
N GLY A 630 -5.44 -8.37 -29.89
CA GLY A 630 -6.81 -8.53 -29.42
C GLY A 630 -7.72 -9.37 -30.31
N GLN A 631 -7.21 -9.99 -31.39
CA GLN A 631 -7.96 -10.94 -32.21
C GLN A 631 -7.88 -12.36 -31.63
N ILE A 632 -9.00 -13.09 -31.74
CA ILE A 632 -9.05 -14.52 -31.35
C ILE A 632 -8.34 -15.34 -32.40
N ILE A 633 -7.35 -16.12 -31.99
CA ILE A 633 -6.63 -17.08 -32.82
C ILE A 633 -7.44 -18.40 -32.87
N PRO A 634 -7.79 -18.90 -34.02
CA PRO A 634 -8.46 -20.21 -34.14
C PRO A 634 -7.58 -21.34 -33.60
N LEU A 635 -8.14 -22.13 -32.70
CA LEU A 635 -7.52 -23.31 -32.07
C LEU A 635 -7.76 -24.59 -32.86
#